data_9c57aa0d874f5307b4b44ad9cbc0a405
#
_entry.id   9c57aa0d874f5307b4b44ad9cbc0a405
#
_cell.length_a   1.000
_cell.length_b   1.000
_cell.length_c   1.000
_cell.angle_alpha   90.00
_cell.angle_beta   90.00
_cell.angle_gamma   90.00
#
_symmetry.space_group_name_H-M   'P 1'
#
loop_
_entity.id
_entity.type
_entity.pdbx_description
1 polymer ?
#
loop_
_entity_poly.entity_id
_entity_poly.type
_entity_poly.pdbx_seq_one_letter_code
_entity_poly.pdbx_strand_id
1 'polypeptide(L)'
;RSIEIRSDDQPWKCKMPREAWPTSLHSTAVAQNSATNYPAPYSGRVEGRSKRRLGDAFGLSNFGVNLTRLEPGAISALRHAHTKQDEFVYVLEGTPTLVNDRGDHLLEPGMCAGFKAGHSDAHHLVNRTNRPVVYLEIGDRSKEDHVLYPDDDLEARFHGGSWHFTRKNGEPY
;
A
#
# COMPACT_ATOMS: atom_id res chain seq x y z
N ARG A 1 48.85 20.28 14.18
CA ARG A 1 48.14 20.64 12.93
C ARG A 1 46.74 20.13 13.07
N SER A 2 45.78 21.02 13.31
CA SER A 2 44.34 20.70 13.38
C SER A 2 43.83 20.54 11.96
N ILE A 3 43.17 19.39 11.68
CA ILE A 3 42.51 19.15 10.40
C ILE A 3 41.12 19.80 10.52
N GLU A 4 40.92 20.93 9.83
CA GLU A 4 39.59 21.50 9.62
C GLU A 4 38.79 20.57 8.68
N ILE A 5 37.80 19.87 9.20
CA ILE A 5 36.80 19.14 8.41
C ILE A 5 35.86 20.20 7.83
N ARG A 6 35.95 20.45 6.54
CA ARG A 6 35.00 21.32 5.83
C ARG A 6 33.62 20.67 5.87
N SER A 7 32.62 21.43 6.28
CA SER A 7 31.24 21.01 6.50
C SER A 7 30.45 20.63 5.24
N ASP A 8 31.08 20.58 4.07
CA ASP A 8 30.40 20.43 2.77
C ASP A 8 30.47 19.01 2.16
N ASP A 9 31.23 18.10 2.76
CA ASP A 9 31.41 16.73 2.28
C ASP A 9 30.44 15.75 2.99
N GLN A 10 29.13 15.98 2.85
CA GLN A 10 28.12 15.00 3.25
C GLN A 10 27.48 14.37 2.01
N PRO A 11 27.91 13.16 1.59
CA PRO A 11 27.47 12.52 0.33
C PRO A 11 25.99 12.14 0.28
N TRP A 12 25.27 12.26 1.40
CA TRP A 12 23.84 11.97 1.49
C TRP A 12 22.93 13.19 1.26
N LYS A 13 23.50 14.40 1.14
CA LYS A 13 22.71 15.57 0.73
C LYS A 13 22.35 15.47 -0.74
N CYS A 14 21.18 14.93 -1.01
CA CYS A 14 20.59 14.90 -2.34
C CYS A 14 20.54 16.32 -2.91
N LYS A 15 21.17 16.54 -4.09
CA LYS A 15 21.20 17.83 -4.81
C LYS A 15 19.87 18.17 -5.50
N MET A 16 18.72 17.80 -4.90
CA MET A 16 17.42 18.22 -5.40
C MET A 16 17.17 19.68 -4.97
N PRO A 17 16.56 20.52 -5.81
CA PRO A 17 16.18 21.87 -5.42
C PRO A 17 15.31 21.80 -4.16
N ARG A 18 15.62 22.60 -3.13
CA ARG A 18 14.88 22.62 -1.85
C ARG A 18 13.39 22.97 -2.00
N GLU A 19 12.98 23.41 -3.17
CA GLU A 19 11.58 23.82 -3.49
C GLU A 19 10.71 22.71 -4.07
N ALA A 20 11.23 21.48 -4.30
CA ALA A 20 10.50 20.43 -5.01
C ALA A 20 9.45 19.71 -4.16
N TRP A 21 9.61 19.68 -2.82
CA TRP A 21 8.73 18.91 -1.93
C TRP A 21 8.25 19.75 -0.74
N PRO A 22 6.96 19.65 -0.34
CA PRO A 22 6.45 20.36 0.81
C PRO A 22 7.12 19.87 2.11
N THR A 23 7.32 20.77 3.08
CA THR A 23 7.78 20.39 4.42
C THR A 23 6.69 19.64 5.19
N SER A 24 5.44 20.04 5.00
CA SER A 24 4.24 19.45 5.58
C SER A 24 3.02 19.79 4.73
N LEU A 25 1.99 18.98 4.83
CA LEU A 25 0.68 19.28 4.22
C LEU A 25 -0.44 18.61 5.03
N HIS A 26 -1.64 19.11 4.88
CA HIS A 26 -2.82 18.42 5.36
C HIS A 26 -3.21 17.31 4.37
N SER A 27 -3.56 16.12 4.84
CA SER A 27 -3.86 14.97 3.98
C SER A 27 -4.94 15.24 2.93
N THR A 28 -5.89 16.14 3.23
CA THR A 28 -6.95 16.55 2.28
C THR A 28 -6.42 17.32 1.06
N ALA A 29 -5.21 17.90 1.14
CA ALA A 29 -4.56 18.53 0.00
C ALA A 29 -4.05 17.53 -1.05
N VAL A 30 -3.91 16.25 -0.68
CA VAL A 30 -3.57 15.18 -1.62
C VAL A 30 -4.82 14.64 -2.29
N ALA A 31 -4.84 14.62 -3.61
CA ALA A 31 -5.99 14.15 -4.38
C ALA A 31 -6.38 12.72 -3.99
N GLN A 32 -7.68 12.50 -3.80
CA GLN A 32 -8.23 11.18 -3.59
C GLN A 32 -8.36 10.44 -4.93
N ASN A 33 -7.99 9.17 -4.95
CA ASN A 33 -8.03 8.33 -6.15
C ASN A 33 -8.70 6.99 -5.83
N SER A 34 -9.70 6.61 -6.63
CA SER A 34 -10.41 5.33 -6.54
C SER A 34 -10.03 4.36 -7.66
N ALA A 35 -9.12 4.76 -8.57
CA ALA A 35 -8.67 3.89 -9.65
C ALA A 35 -7.96 2.64 -9.12
N THR A 36 -8.06 1.57 -9.89
CA THR A 36 -7.41 0.29 -9.62
C THR A 36 -6.66 -0.19 -10.85
N ASN A 37 -5.58 -0.92 -10.63
CA ASN A 37 -4.84 -1.61 -11.69
C ASN A 37 -5.34 -3.04 -11.93
N TYR A 38 -6.28 -3.52 -11.10
CA TYR A 38 -6.84 -4.86 -11.33
C TYR A 38 -7.51 -4.96 -12.70
N PRO A 39 -7.24 -6.02 -13.46
CA PRO A 39 -7.92 -6.26 -14.73
C PRO A 39 -9.40 -6.63 -14.52
N ALA A 40 -10.20 -6.55 -15.55
CA ALA A 40 -11.49 -7.21 -15.57
C ALA A 40 -11.29 -8.76 -15.48
N PRO A 41 -12.09 -9.50 -14.70
CA PRO A 41 -13.31 -9.10 -14.00
C PRO A 41 -13.11 -8.60 -12.57
N TYR A 42 -11.88 -8.41 -12.11
CA TYR A 42 -11.54 -8.14 -10.71
C TYR A 42 -11.70 -6.67 -10.29
N SER A 43 -11.61 -5.73 -11.24
CA SER A 43 -11.62 -4.29 -10.96
C SER A 43 -12.85 -3.82 -10.17
N GLY A 44 -14.04 -4.35 -10.47
CA GLY A 44 -15.28 -4.01 -9.76
C GLY A 44 -15.31 -4.49 -8.30
N ARG A 45 -14.52 -5.49 -7.93
CA ARG A 45 -14.53 -6.05 -6.56
C ARG A 45 -13.91 -5.12 -5.52
N VAL A 46 -13.14 -4.12 -5.94
CA VAL A 46 -12.52 -3.12 -5.06
C VAL A 46 -13.21 -1.75 -5.13
N GLU A 47 -14.42 -1.69 -5.63
CA GLU A 47 -15.25 -0.47 -5.58
C GLU A 47 -15.51 -0.04 -4.13
N GLY A 48 -15.69 1.27 -3.92
CA GLY A 48 -15.84 1.83 -2.58
C GLY A 48 -14.53 2.03 -1.82
N ARG A 49 -13.38 1.66 -2.41
CA ARG A 49 -12.05 1.98 -1.89
C ARG A 49 -11.50 3.24 -2.54
N SER A 50 -10.92 4.12 -1.74
CA SER A 50 -10.17 5.28 -2.23
C SER A 50 -8.89 5.49 -1.43
N LYS A 51 -7.86 6.06 -2.08
CA LYS A 51 -6.54 6.29 -1.48
C LYS A 51 -6.07 7.71 -1.74
N ARG A 52 -5.41 8.32 -0.74
CA ARG A 52 -4.57 9.51 -0.90
C ARG A 52 -3.13 9.07 -0.75
N ARG A 53 -2.32 9.20 -1.79
CA ARG A 53 -0.92 8.75 -1.82
C ARG A 53 -0.03 9.77 -1.12
N LEU A 54 -0.02 9.74 0.21
CA LEU A 54 0.68 10.74 1.03
C LEU A 54 2.19 10.70 0.79
N GLY A 55 2.78 9.52 0.69
CA GLY A 55 4.21 9.34 0.44
C GLY A 55 4.65 9.96 -0.89
N ASP A 56 3.84 9.84 -1.94
CA ASP A 56 4.15 10.40 -3.26
C ASP A 56 4.17 11.94 -3.23
N ALA A 57 3.31 12.56 -2.38
CA ALA A 57 3.27 14.01 -2.21
C ALA A 57 4.57 14.59 -1.63
N PHE A 58 5.38 13.76 -0.96
CA PHE A 58 6.71 14.11 -0.41
C PHE A 58 7.86 13.53 -1.23
N GLY A 59 7.59 12.88 -2.38
CA GLY A 59 8.60 12.23 -3.21
C GLY A 59 9.25 11.00 -2.57
N LEU A 60 8.61 10.36 -1.62
CA LEU A 60 9.13 9.15 -1.00
C LEU A 60 9.17 8.01 -2.02
N SER A 61 10.33 7.39 -2.19
CA SER A 61 10.56 6.35 -3.21
C SER A 61 10.82 4.96 -2.64
N ASN A 62 11.28 4.84 -1.38
CA ASN A 62 11.61 3.55 -0.79
C ASN A 62 10.38 2.80 -0.28
N PHE A 63 9.36 3.54 0.14
CA PHE A 63 8.09 2.99 0.61
C PHE A 63 6.92 3.90 0.23
N GLY A 64 5.73 3.33 0.14
CA GLY A 64 4.48 4.03 -0.03
C GLY A 64 3.82 4.32 1.32
N VAL A 65 3.14 5.47 1.44
CA VAL A 65 2.24 5.78 2.55
C VAL A 65 0.94 6.25 1.94
N ASN A 66 -0.13 5.49 2.17
CA ASN A 66 -1.47 5.83 1.68
C ASN A 66 -2.41 6.04 2.86
N LEU A 67 -3.21 7.09 2.80
CA LEU A 67 -4.41 7.21 3.61
C LEU A 67 -5.55 6.57 2.81
N THR A 68 -5.99 5.41 3.28
CA THR A 68 -6.99 4.59 2.58
C THR A 68 -8.32 4.67 3.31
N ARG A 69 -9.39 4.84 2.53
CA ARG A 69 -10.77 4.85 2.98
C ARG A 69 -11.55 3.73 2.31
N LEU A 70 -12.31 2.97 3.09
CA LEU A 70 -13.27 1.97 2.62
C LEU A 70 -14.69 2.40 2.98
N GLU A 71 -15.54 2.50 1.99
CA GLU A 71 -16.98 2.66 2.20
C GLU A 71 -17.59 1.35 2.76
N PRO A 72 -18.81 1.37 3.30
CA PRO A 72 -19.50 0.17 3.73
C PRO A 72 -19.52 -0.92 2.64
N GLY A 73 -19.12 -2.13 2.98
CA GLY A 73 -19.02 -3.28 2.08
C GLY A 73 -17.75 -3.35 1.23
N ALA A 74 -16.93 -2.30 1.20
CA ALA A 74 -15.70 -2.28 0.39
C ALA A 74 -14.58 -3.12 0.99
N ILE A 75 -13.67 -3.57 0.12
CA ILE A 75 -12.45 -4.30 0.48
C ILE A 75 -11.19 -3.50 0.11
N SER A 76 -10.10 -3.69 0.85
CA SER A 76 -8.81 -3.01 0.61
C SER A 76 -8.14 -3.47 -0.68
N ALA A 77 -8.21 -4.74 -0.96
CA ALA A 77 -7.63 -5.44 -2.10
C ALA A 77 -8.29 -6.82 -2.21
N LEU A 78 -8.06 -7.56 -3.27
CA LEU A 78 -8.26 -9.01 -3.26
C LEU A 78 -7.34 -9.62 -2.20
N ARG A 79 -7.73 -10.72 -1.54
CA ARG A 79 -6.89 -11.37 -0.53
C ARG A 79 -5.58 -11.85 -1.19
N HIS A 80 -4.44 -11.41 -0.67
CA HIS A 80 -3.15 -11.57 -1.34
C HIS A 80 -1.99 -11.66 -0.35
N ALA A 81 -0.85 -12.13 -0.86
CA ALA A 81 0.43 -12.15 -0.15
C ALA A 81 1.55 -11.70 -1.09
N HIS A 82 2.49 -10.90 -0.57
CA HIS A 82 3.66 -10.41 -1.27
C HIS A 82 4.88 -11.31 -1.03
N THR A 83 5.70 -11.51 -2.05
CA THR A 83 6.94 -12.28 -1.91
C THR A 83 8.13 -11.46 -1.44
N LYS A 84 8.13 -10.14 -1.73
CA LYS A 84 9.27 -9.25 -1.44
C LYS A 84 8.90 -7.94 -0.74
N GLN A 85 7.65 -7.50 -0.79
CA GLN A 85 7.22 -6.25 -0.16
C GLN A 85 6.58 -6.51 1.20
N ASP A 86 7.13 -5.87 2.25
CA ASP A 86 6.47 -5.82 3.56
C ASP A 86 5.32 -4.80 3.51
N GLU A 87 4.23 -5.11 4.21
CA GLU A 87 3.09 -4.20 4.36
C GLU A 87 2.74 -4.00 5.82
N PHE A 88 2.21 -2.83 6.12
CA PHE A 88 1.76 -2.45 7.45
C PHE A 88 0.52 -1.57 7.35
N VAL A 89 -0.44 -1.79 8.24
CA VAL A 89 -1.64 -0.97 8.36
C VAL A 89 -1.80 -0.45 9.78
N TYR A 90 -2.35 0.76 9.91
CA TYR A 90 -2.70 1.38 11.19
C TYR A 90 -4.09 2.01 11.09
N VAL A 91 -5.03 1.53 11.90
CA VAL A 91 -6.43 1.99 11.86
C VAL A 91 -6.56 3.34 12.54
N LEU A 92 -7.18 4.31 11.83
CA LEU A 92 -7.46 5.65 12.32
C LEU A 92 -8.93 5.81 12.73
N GLU A 93 -9.85 5.31 11.89
CA GLU A 93 -11.29 5.46 12.09
C GLU A 93 -12.04 4.20 11.66
N GLY A 94 -13.12 3.89 12.38
CA GLY A 94 -13.95 2.73 12.10
C GLY A 94 -13.33 1.41 12.53
N THR A 95 -13.97 0.32 12.20
CA THR A 95 -13.58 -1.03 12.64
C THR A 95 -13.55 -2.00 11.46
N PRO A 96 -12.46 -1.99 10.66
CA PRO A 96 -12.31 -2.97 9.58
C PRO A 96 -12.11 -4.38 10.13
N THR A 97 -12.52 -5.38 9.37
CA THR A 97 -12.17 -6.77 9.58
C THR A 97 -10.94 -7.12 8.76
N LEU A 98 -9.85 -7.51 9.40
CA LEU A 98 -8.74 -8.18 8.74
C LEU A 98 -9.12 -9.63 8.51
N VAL A 99 -9.05 -10.07 7.26
CA VAL A 99 -9.26 -11.45 6.85
C VAL A 99 -7.93 -12.04 6.41
N ASN A 100 -7.49 -13.12 7.02
CA ASN A 100 -6.28 -13.85 6.66
C ASN A 100 -6.48 -15.38 6.80
N ASP A 101 -5.43 -16.18 6.66
CA ASP A 101 -5.51 -17.65 6.74
C ASP A 101 -5.89 -18.15 8.15
N ARG A 102 -5.79 -17.30 9.18
CA ARG A 102 -6.18 -17.62 10.57
C ARG A 102 -7.63 -17.24 10.88
N GLY A 103 -8.33 -16.62 9.91
CA GLY A 103 -9.72 -16.19 10.05
C GLY A 103 -9.90 -14.68 10.09
N ASP A 104 -11.00 -14.26 10.69
CA ASP A 104 -11.44 -12.87 10.75
C ASP A 104 -11.00 -12.22 12.06
N HIS A 105 -10.37 -11.05 11.98
CA HIS A 105 -9.91 -10.27 13.13
C HIS A 105 -10.45 -8.85 13.04
N LEU A 106 -11.29 -8.46 14.00
CA LEU A 106 -11.77 -7.08 14.07
C LEU A 106 -10.63 -6.18 14.54
N LEU A 107 -10.39 -5.10 13.80
CA LEU A 107 -9.42 -4.08 14.19
C LEU A 107 -10.16 -2.81 14.63
N GLU A 108 -9.70 -2.20 15.72
CA GLU A 108 -10.23 -0.95 16.26
C GLU A 108 -9.25 0.21 16.00
N PRO A 109 -9.69 1.47 16.08
CA PRO A 109 -8.80 2.62 16.00
C PRO A 109 -7.64 2.50 17.00
N GLY A 110 -6.40 2.72 16.51
CA GLY A 110 -5.17 2.52 17.27
C GLY A 110 -4.55 1.13 17.13
N MET A 111 -5.28 0.15 16.59
CA MET A 111 -4.71 -1.16 16.27
C MET A 111 -3.94 -1.12 14.94
N CYS A 112 -2.96 -2.02 14.84
CA CYS A 112 -2.15 -2.18 13.64
C CYS A 112 -1.98 -3.66 13.28
N ALA A 113 -1.64 -3.92 12.03
CA ALA A 113 -1.24 -5.22 11.54
C ALA A 113 -0.07 -5.09 10.56
N GLY A 114 0.81 -6.09 10.55
CA GLY A 114 1.96 -6.15 9.65
C GLY A 114 2.01 -7.47 8.90
N PHE A 115 2.40 -7.41 7.65
CA PHE A 115 2.43 -8.54 6.71
C PHE A 115 3.84 -8.65 6.15
N LYS A 116 4.56 -9.68 6.60
CA LYS A 116 5.95 -9.89 6.25
C LYS A 116 6.07 -10.50 4.86
N ALA A 117 6.92 -9.92 4.03
CA ALA A 117 7.27 -10.46 2.73
C ALA A 117 7.71 -11.94 2.79
N GLY A 118 7.30 -12.71 1.79
CA GLY A 118 7.62 -14.13 1.69
C GLY A 118 6.82 -15.03 2.64
N HIS A 119 5.91 -14.46 3.42
CA HIS A 119 4.97 -15.25 4.24
C HIS A 119 3.69 -15.50 3.44
N SER A 120 3.20 -16.76 3.45
CA SER A 120 2.05 -17.16 2.64
C SER A 120 0.69 -16.77 3.23
N ASP A 121 0.64 -16.16 4.41
CA ASP A 121 -0.60 -15.72 5.09
C ASP A 121 -1.24 -14.56 4.32
N ALA A 122 -2.06 -14.90 3.32
CA ALA A 122 -2.70 -13.93 2.46
C ALA A 122 -3.76 -13.13 3.22
N HIS A 123 -3.85 -11.84 2.93
CA HIS A 123 -4.67 -10.93 3.72
C HIS A 123 -5.40 -9.89 2.88
N HIS A 124 -6.45 -9.34 3.45
CA HIS A 124 -7.07 -8.07 3.06
C HIS A 124 -7.89 -7.48 4.22
N LEU A 125 -8.29 -6.22 4.10
CA LEU A 125 -9.25 -5.59 5.00
C LEU A 125 -10.62 -5.51 4.32
N VAL A 126 -11.67 -5.75 5.11
CA VAL A 126 -13.07 -5.63 4.68
C VAL A 126 -13.81 -4.68 5.62
N ASN A 127 -14.53 -3.71 5.09
CA ASN A 127 -15.44 -2.89 5.89
C ASN A 127 -16.82 -3.56 5.94
N ARG A 128 -17.09 -4.34 6.97
CA ARG A 128 -18.41 -4.98 7.21
C ARG A 128 -19.36 -4.11 8.02
N THR A 129 -18.99 -2.87 8.28
CA THR A 129 -19.82 -1.93 9.05
C THR A 129 -20.66 -1.05 8.12
N ASN A 130 -21.56 -0.25 8.72
CA ASN A 130 -22.37 0.73 8.00
C ASN A 130 -21.77 2.14 7.99
N ARG A 131 -20.50 2.29 8.39
CA ARG A 131 -19.75 3.56 8.40
C ARG A 131 -18.43 3.37 7.67
N PRO A 132 -17.87 4.43 7.11
CA PRO A 132 -16.55 4.37 6.52
C PRO A 132 -15.47 3.97 7.51
N VAL A 133 -14.44 3.32 6.99
CA VAL A 133 -13.20 2.99 7.70
C VAL A 133 -12.06 3.77 7.09
N VAL A 134 -11.15 4.29 7.92
CA VAL A 134 -9.95 5.03 7.48
C VAL A 134 -8.72 4.44 8.17
N TYR A 135 -7.68 4.16 7.39
CA TYR A 135 -6.43 3.62 7.91
C TYR A 135 -5.23 4.09 7.09
N LEU A 136 -4.05 4.06 7.69
CA LEU A 136 -2.79 4.17 6.96
C LEU A 136 -2.39 2.80 6.42
N GLU A 137 -1.97 2.77 5.18
CA GLU A 137 -1.37 1.63 4.50
C GLU A 137 0.05 2.02 4.11
N ILE A 138 1.01 1.28 4.61
CA ILE A 138 2.43 1.51 4.39
C ILE A 138 3.02 0.24 3.83
N GLY A 139 3.70 0.34 2.69
CA GLY A 139 4.37 -0.80 2.07
C GLY A 139 5.67 -0.36 1.45
N ASP A 140 6.68 -1.22 1.49
CA ASP A 140 7.91 -0.94 0.78
C ASP A 140 7.70 -1.04 -0.75
N ARG A 141 8.69 -0.57 -1.52
CA ARG A 141 8.66 -0.56 -2.98
C ARG A 141 9.76 -1.45 -3.56
N SER A 142 9.98 -2.60 -2.92
CA SER A 142 10.94 -3.60 -3.41
C SER A 142 10.62 -3.99 -4.85
N LYS A 143 11.66 -4.01 -5.68
CA LYS A 143 11.53 -4.37 -7.11
C LYS A 143 11.30 -5.86 -7.27
N GLU A 144 10.72 -6.24 -8.41
CA GLU A 144 10.48 -7.64 -8.79
C GLU A 144 9.66 -8.41 -7.76
N ASP A 145 8.72 -7.74 -7.11
CA ASP A 145 7.78 -8.40 -6.23
C ASP A 145 6.78 -9.24 -7.02
N HIS A 146 6.35 -10.34 -6.42
CA HIS A 146 5.35 -11.24 -6.94
C HIS A 146 4.23 -11.37 -5.91
N VAL A 147 3.01 -11.06 -6.33
CA VAL A 147 1.81 -11.11 -5.51
C VAL A 147 0.98 -12.32 -5.87
N LEU A 148 0.65 -13.11 -4.86
CA LEU A 148 -0.16 -14.31 -4.97
C LEU A 148 -1.57 -14.04 -4.47
N TYR A 149 -2.57 -14.49 -5.22
CA TYR A 149 -3.99 -14.38 -4.89
C TYR A 149 -4.58 -15.78 -4.73
N PRO A 150 -4.65 -16.33 -3.50
CA PRO A 150 -5.04 -17.73 -3.31
C PRO A 150 -6.47 -18.03 -3.78
N ASP A 151 -7.38 -17.08 -3.65
CA ASP A 151 -8.80 -17.25 -3.92
C ASP A 151 -9.18 -16.98 -5.39
N ASP A 152 -8.27 -16.45 -6.19
CA ASP A 152 -8.54 -15.99 -7.54
C ASP A 152 -7.54 -16.64 -8.54
N ASP A 153 -7.96 -16.78 -9.79
CA ASP A 153 -7.06 -17.17 -10.90
C ASP A 153 -6.23 -15.95 -11.35
N LEU A 154 -5.43 -15.44 -10.43
CA LEU A 154 -4.69 -14.19 -10.58
C LEU A 154 -3.33 -14.27 -9.92
N GLU A 155 -2.34 -13.75 -10.60
CA GLU A 155 -1.01 -13.40 -10.08
C GLU A 155 -0.63 -12.00 -10.58
N ALA A 156 0.20 -11.29 -9.83
CA ALA A 156 0.76 -10.02 -10.28
C ALA A 156 2.28 -9.99 -10.07
N ARG A 157 3.02 -9.48 -11.05
CA ARG A 157 4.46 -9.31 -10.98
C ARG A 157 4.84 -7.86 -11.25
N PHE A 158 5.63 -7.29 -10.38
CA PHE A 158 6.17 -5.95 -10.58
C PHE A 158 7.44 -6.03 -11.41
N HIS A 159 7.37 -5.58 -12.66
CA HIS A 159 8.48 -5.58 -13.59
C HIS A 159 8.47 -4.34 -14.47
N GLY A 160 9.64 -3.78 -14.77
CA GLY A 160 9.75 -2.60 -15.64
C GLY A 160 9.05 -1.35 -15.11
N GLY A 161 8.81 -1.27 -13.78
CA GLY A 161 8.14 -0.12 -13.15
C GLY A 161 6.61 -0.21 -13.11
N SER A 162 6.03 -1.33 -13.52
CA SER A 162 4.58 -1.55 -13.55
C SER A 162 4.19 -2.95 -13.06
N TRP A 163 2.93 -3.09 -12.65
CA TRP A 163 2.32 -4.38 -12.33
C TRP A 163 1.77 -5.04 -13.58
N HIS A 164 2.14 -6.29 -13.80
CA HIS A 164 1.65 -7.16 -14.86
C HIS A 164 0.82 -8.27 -14.24
N PHE A 165 -0.41 -8.41 -14.72
CA PHE A 165 -1.36 -9.39 -14.20
C PHE A 165 -1.50 -10.56 -15.17
N THR A 166 -1.45 -11.78 -14.62
CA THR A 166 -1.63 -13.02 -15.36
C THR A 166 -2.57 -13.96 -14.63
N ARG A 167 -3.10 -14.91 -15.34
CA ARG A 167 -3.71 -16.12 -14.75
C ARG A 167 -2.63 -16.97 -14.10
N LYS A 168 -3.01 -17.90 -13.25
CA LYS A 168 -2.09 -18.87 -12.64
C LYS A 168 -1.40 -19.80 -13.65
N ASN A 169 -1.97 -19.94 -14.86
CA ASN A 169 -1.33 -20.66 -15.97
C ASN A 169 -0.35 -19.80 -16.79
N GLY A 170 -0.17 -18.51 -16.44
CA GLY A 170 0.75 -17.57 -17.08
C GLY A 170 0.14 -16.75 -18.23
N GLU A 171 -1.10 -16.98 -18.61
CA GLU A 171 -1.77 -16.15 -19.64
C GLU A 171 -2.05 -14.73 -19.13
N PRO A 172 -1.77 -13.68 -19.90
CA PRO A 172 -2.02 -12.30 -19.48
C PRO A 172 -3.54 -11.99 -19.45
N TYR A 173 -3.89 -11.02 -18.60
CA TYR A 173 -5.20 -10.39 -18.58
C TYR A 173 -5.26 -9.19 -19.51
#